data_c6a3718861901ba7a8ea6e645a89e2f9
#
_entry.id   c6a3718861901ba7a8ea6e645a89e2f9
#
_cell.length_a   1.000
_cell.length_b   1.000
_cell.length_c   1.000
_cell.angle_alpha   90.00
_cell.angle_beta   90.00
_cell.angle_gamma   90.00
#
_symmetry.space_group_name_H-M   'P 1'
#
loop_
_entity.id
_entity.type
_entity.pdbx_description
1 polymer ?
#
loop_
_entity_poly.entity_id
_entity_poly.type
_entity_poly.pdbx_seq_one_letter_code
_entity_poly.pdbx_strand_id
1 'polypeptide(L)'
;MRGKIVFITGASSGIGEGCARKFASQGSDVILNARNVAKLEELKKELEKAYDIRVFLLPFDVRDRKAAVDALASLPEDWKAIDVLVNNAGLVIGVDKEFEGNLDEWDVVIDTNIKALLAITRLVVPGMV
;
A
#
# COMPACT_ATOMS: atom_id res chain seq x y z
N MET A 1 9.81 -4.85 16.05
CA MET A 1 8.92 -5.20 14.90
C MET A 1 9.37 -6.44 14.11
N ARG A 2 10.41 -7.11 14.55
CA ARG A 2 10.91 -8.30 13.82
C ARG A 2 9.85 -9.38 13.76
N GLY A 3 9.67 -9.96 12.57
CA GLY A 3 8.68 -11.00 12.33
C GLY A 3 7.26 -10.50 12.08
N LYS A 4 7.02 -9.20 12.19
CA LYS A 4 5.72 -8.61 11.88
C LYS A 4 5.59 -8.35 10.39
N ILE A 5 4.37 -8.45 9.88
CA ILE A 5 4.07 -8.18 8.48
C ILE A 5 3.29 -6.87 8.40
N VAL A 6 3.82 -5.93 7.63
CA VAL A 6 3.21 -4.60 7.43
C VAL A 6 2.77 -4.47 5.98
N PHE A 7 1.49 -4.19 5.76
CA PHE A 7 0.94 -3.96 4.43
C PHE A 7 0.82 -2.45 4.21
N ILE A 8 1.47 -1.95 3.17
CA ILE A 8 1.48 -0.51 2.88
C ILE A 8 0.90 -0.27 1.49
N THR A 9 -0.19 0.49 1.42
CA THR A 9 -0.74 0.92 0.13
C THR A 9 -0.07 2.24 -0.28
N GLY A 10 0.04 2.48 -1.60
CA GLY A 10 0.69 3.68 -2.11
C GLY A 10 2.17 3.77 -1.75
N ALA A 11 2.88 2.65 -1.80
CA ALA A 11 4.25 2.55 -1.30
C ALA A 11 5.30 3.15 -2.23
N SER A 12 4.95 3.52 -3.45
CA SER A 12 5.94 3.96 -4.45
C SER A 12 6.36 5.41 -4.35
N SER A 13 5.77 6.19 -3.46
CA SER A 13 6.11 7.61 -3.35
C SER A 13 5.75 8.20 -1.99
N GLY A 14 6.41 9.30 -1.65
CA GLY A 14 6.07 10.13 -0.50
C GLY A 14 6.06 9.41 0.82
N ILE A 15 4.98 9.58 1.56
CA ILE A 15 4.84 9.03 2.91
C ILE A 15 4.82 7.51 2.88
N GLY A 16 4.23 6.89 1.85
CA GLY A 16 4.18 5.43 1.72
C GLY A 16 5.58 4.82 1.63
N GLU A 17 6.44 5.38 0.81
CA GLU A 17 7.83 4.93 0.70
C GLU A 17 8.56 5.14 2.03
N GLY A 18 8.35 6.30 2.68
CA GLY A 18 8.94 6.59 3.98
C GLY A 18 8.51 5.58 5.04
N CYS A 19 7.22 5.22 5.06
CA CYS A 19 6.72 4.18 5.96
C CYS A 19 7.38 2.83 5.69
N ALA A 20 7.50 2.45 4.41
CA ALA A 20 8.13 1.18 4.05
C ALA A 20 9.57 1.13 4.56
N ARG A 21 10.34 2.19 4.37
CA ARG A 21 11.71 2.25 4.84
C ARG A 21 11.79 2.18 6.36
N LYS A 22 10.92 2.88 7.05
CA LYS A 22 10.91 2.91 8.51
C LYS A 22 10.59 1.54 9.10
N PHE A 23 9.52 0.89 8.63
CA PHE A 23 9.16 -0.43 9.13
C PHE A 23 10.23 -1.48 8.80
N ALA A 24 10.79 -1.43 7.59
CA ALA A 24 11.87 -2.33 7.19
C ALA A 24 13.09 -2.16 8.10
N SER A 25 13.44 -0.92 8.47
CA SER A 25 14.55 -0.64 9.35
C SER A 25 14.35 -1.21 10.76
N GLN A 26 13.12 -1.49 11.14
CA GLN A 26 12.78 -2.08 12.42
C GLN A 26 12.64 -3.60 12.37
N GLY A 27 12.95 -4.20 11.22
CA GLY A 27 12.92 -5.64 11.05
C GLY A 27 11.60 -6.23 10.60
N SER A 28 10.64 -5.39 10.21
CA SER A 28 9.36 -5.88 9.70
C SER A 28 9.49 -6.37 8.27
N ASP A 29 8.78 -7.45 7.93
CA ASP A 29 8.55 -7.82 6.56
C ASP A 29 7.45 -6.91 6.02
N VAL A 30 7.53 -6.53 4.76
CA VAL A 30 6.60 -5.57 4.19
C VAL A 30 5.95 -6.07 2.91
N ILE A 31 4.66 -5.79 2.76
CA ILE A 31 3.92 -5.98 1.51
C ILE A 31 3.72 -4.60 0.94
N LEU A 32 4.24 -4.37 -0.26
CA LEU A 32 4.21 -3.07 -0.90
C LEU A 32 3.20 -3.06 -2.04
N ASN A 33 2.25 -2.14 -1.96
CA ASN A 33 1.25 -1.93 -3.01
C ASN A 33 1.48 -0.59 -3.70
N ALA A 34 1.46 -0.59 -5.01
CA ALA A 34 1.37 0.60 -5.85
C ALA A 34 1.06 0.14 -7.27
N ARG A 35 0.76 1.07 -8.16
CA ARG A 35 0.55 0.76 -9.56
C ARG A 35 1.85 0.67 -10.35
N ASN A 36 2.88 1.39 -9.93
CA ASN A 36 4.17 1.44 -10.62
C ASN A 36 5.08 0.29 -10.19
N VAL A 37 5.06 -0.79 -10.97
CA VAL A 37 5.82 -2.01 -10.67
C VAL A 37 7.32 -1.75 -10.64
N ALA A 38 7.83 -0.93 -11.56
CA ALA A 38 9.27 -0.64 -11.63
C ALA A 38 9.78 0.01 -10.36
N LYS A 39 9.03 0.96 -9.81
CA LYS A 39 9.39 1.61 -8.54
C LYS A 39 9.32 0.64 -7.37
N LEU A 40 8.31 -0.24 -7.35
CA LEU A 40 8.20 -1.25 -6.30
C LEU A 40 9.38 -2.22 -6.34
N GLU A 41 9.79 -2.65 -7.51
CA GLU A 41 10.94 -3.55 -7.66
C GLU A 41 12.23 -2.90 -7.18
N GLU A 42 12.43 -1.63 -7.50
CA GLU A 42 13.58 -0.87 -7.06
C GLU A 42 13.61 -0.75 -5.53
N LEU A 43 12.47 -0.38 -4.94
CA LEU A 43 12.35 -0.26 -3.50
C LEU A 43 12.58 -1.61 -2.80
N LYS A 44 12.05 -2.70 -3.36
CA LYS A 44 12.28 -4.03 -2.83
C LYS A 44 13.76 -4.36 -2.78
N LYS A 45 14.49 -4.10 -3.86
CA LYS A 45 15.93 -4.36 -3.92
C LYS A 45 16.67 -3.57 -2.85
N GLU A 46 16.34 -2.29 -2.69
CA GLU A 46 16.97 -1.45 -1.70
C GLU A 46 16.72 -1.94 -0.28
N LEU A 47 15.47 -2.29 0.03
CA LEU A 47 15.10 -2.72 1.38
C LEU A 47 15.69 -4.06 1.74
N GLU A 48 15.65 -5.03 0.82
CA GLU A 48 16.21 -6.37 1.08
C GLU A 48 17.74 -6.34 1.16
N LYS A 49 18.37 -5.39 0.48
CA LYS A 49 19.82 -5.21 0.56
C LYS A 49 20.24 -4.54 1.87
N ALA A 50 19.47 -3.56 2.32
CA ALA A 50 19.80 -2.78 3.51
C ALA A 50 19.43 -3.47 4.82
N TYR A 51 18.40 -4.31 4.82
CA TYR A 51 17.85 -4.91 6.03
C TYR A 51 17.61 -6.40 5.81
N ASP A 52 17.68 -7.18 6.88
CA ASP A 52 17.41 -8.61 6.84
C ASP A 52 15.89 -8.85 6.97
N ILE A 53 15.16 -8.52 5.92
CA ILE A 53 13.71 -8.64 5.86
C ILE A 53 13.29 -9.15 4.49
N ARG A 54 12.01 -9.52 4.38
CA ARG A 54 11.41 -9.94 3.11
C ARG A 54 10.45 -8.86 2.62
N VAL A 55 10.37 -8.70 1.31
CA VAL A 55 9.45 -7.77 0.67
C VAL A 55 8.60 -8.52 -0.34
N PHE A 56 7.29 -8.39 -0.24
CA PHE A 56 6.34 -8.94 -1.21
C PHE A 56 5.70 -7.79 -1.98
N LEU A 57 5.73 -7.86 -3.30
CA LEU A 57 5.14 -6.84 -4.15
C LEU A 57 3.72 -7.24 -4.54
N LEU A 58 2.78 -6.33 -4.36
CA LEU A 58 1.38 -6.57 -4.67
C LEU A 58 0.84 -5.40 -5.51
N PRO A 59 1.22 -5.36 -6.82
CA PRO A 59 0.82 -4.25 -7.67
C PRO A 59 -0.65 -4.37 -8.07
N PHE A 60 -1.43 -3.37 -7.72
CA PHE A 60 -2.81 -3.21 -8.19
C PHE A 60 -3.27 -1.79 -7.91
N ASP A 61 -4.33 -1.37 -8.59
CA ASP A 61 -4.95 -0.08 -8.33
C ASP A 61 -5.99 -0.25 -7.23
N VAL A 62 -5.78 0.42 -6.08
CA VAL A 62 -6.67 0.30 -4.92
C VAL A 62 -8.10 0.74 -5.22
N ARG A 63 -8.34 1.49 -6.30
CA ARG A 63 -9.68 1.87 -6.72
C ARG A 63 -10.43 0.72 -7.39
N ASP A 64 -9.70 -0.29 -7.89
CA ASP A 64 -10.29 -1.46 -8.51
C ASP A 64 -10.56 -2.52 -7.44
N ARG A 65 -11.80 -2.62 -7.02
CA ARG A 65 -12.21 -3.52 -5.94
C ARG A 65 -11.94 -4.98 -6.28
N LYS A 66 -12.20 -5.39 -7.51
CA LYS A 66 -11.94 -6.76 -7.94
C LYS A 66 -10.45 -7.08 -7.93
N ALA A 67 -9.63 -6.15 -8.43
CA ALA A 67 -8.18 -6.32 -8.42
C ALA A 67 -7.65 -6.45 -7.00
N ALA A 68 -8.19 -5.65 -6.07
CA ALA A 68 -7.80 -5.72 -4.67
C ALA A 68 -8.15 -7.08 -4.05
N VAL A 69 -9.36 -7.58 -4.29
CA VAL A 69 -9.79 -8.90 -3.79
C VAL A 69 -8.89 -9.99 -4.35
N ASP A 70 -8.67 -9.99 -5.66
CA ASP A 70 -7.84 -11.02 -6.32
C ASP A 70 -6.40 -10.96 -5.82
N ALA A 71 -5.84 -9.78 -5.67
CA ALA A 71 -4.47 -9.60 -5.20
C ALA A 71 -4.28 -10.12 -3.78
N LEU A 72 -5.18 -9.75 -2.87
CA LEU A 72 -5.09 -10.21 -1.48
C LEU A 72 -5.35 -11.71 -1.35
N ALA A 73 -6.25 -12.26 -2.17
CA ALA A 73 -6.50 -13.69 -2.18
C ALA A 73 -5.31 -14.48 -2.71
N SER A 74 -4.47 -13.87 -3.53
CA SER A 74 -3.28 -14.51 -4.11
C SER A 74 -2.07 -14.52 -3.19
N LEU A 75 -2.13 -13.86 -2.03
CA LEU A 75 -1.01 -13.85 -1.08
C LEU A 75 -0.68 -15.26 -0.62
N PRO A 76 0.61 -15.63 -0.58
CA PRO A 76 1.03 -16.89 0.03
C PRO A 76 0.63 -16.95 1.51
N GLU A 77 0.46 -18.16 2.03
CA GLU A 77 0.03 -18.35 3.42
C GLU A 77 0.89 -17.62 4.45
N ASP A 78 2.20 -17.63 4.24
CA ASP A 78 3.12 -16.97 5.18
C ASP A 78 3.06 -15.43 5.11
N TRP A 79 2.30 -14.87 4.18
CA TRP A 79 2.07 -13.43 4.06
C TRP A 79 0.67 -12.99 4.46
N LYS A 80 -0.23 -13.92 4.77
CA LYS A 80 -1.63 -13.60 5.06
C LYS A 80 -1.86 -13.04 6.46
N ALA A 81 -0.98 -13.33 7.41
CA ALA A 81 -1.12 -12.85 8.78
C ALA A 81 -0.56 -11.43 8.92
N ILE A 82 -1.27 -10.47 8.34
CA ILE A 82 -0.87 -9.07 8.36
C ILE A 82 -1.08 -8.47 9.76
N ASP A 83 -0.04 -7.88 10.32
CA ASP A 83 -0.06 -7.30 11.65
C ASP A 83 -0.39 -5.81 11.66
N VAL A 84 0.04 -5.08 10.62
CA VAL A 84 -0.17 -3.64 10.52
C VAL A 84 -0.61 -3.28 9.11
N LEU A 85 -1.63 -2.43 9.00
CA LEU A 85 -2.10 -1.91 7.72
C LEU A 85 -1.86 -0.40 7.68
N VAL A 86 -1.09 0.05 6.70
CA VAL A 86 -0.88 1.48 6.45
C VAL A 86 -1.64 1.86 5.19
N ASN A 87 -2.81 2.48 5.35
CA ASN A 87 -3.62 2.96 4.24
C ASN A 87 -3.12 4.33 3.79
N ASN A 88 -2.12 4.32 2.93
CA ASN A 88 -1.50 5.54 2.42
C ASN A 88 -1.87 5.83 0.96
N ALA A 89 -2.51 4.89 0.27
CA ALA A 89 -2.90 5.13 -1.11
C ALA A 89 -3.87 6.30 -1.17
N GLY A 90 -3.45 7.34 -1.85
CA GLY A 90 -4.26 8.53 -2.06
C GLY A 90 -3.79 9.21 -3.33
N LEU A 91 -4.71 9.87 -4.01
CA LEU A 91 -4.40 10.63 -5.21
C LEU A 91 -4.63 12.10 -4.92
N VAL A 92 -3.54 12.88 -4.92
CA VAL A 92 -3.63 14.32 -4.76
C VAL A 92 -3.46 14.95 -6.13
N ILE A 93 -4.48 15.63 -6.60
CA ILE A 93 -4.50 16.31 -7.88
C ILE A 93 -4.58 17.81 -7.62
N GLY A 94 -3.52 18.52 -8.01
CA GLY A 94 -3.51 19.98 -7.86
C GLY A 94 -3.69 20.44 -6.43
N VAL A 95 -2.79 20.06 -5.54
CA VAL A 95 -2.85 20.40 -4.11
C VAL A 95 -3.19 21.86 -3.87
N ASP A 96 -2.55 22.77 -4.62
CA ASP A 96 -2.76 24.20 -4.49
C ASP A 96 -4.10 24.65 -5.07
N LYS A 97 -4.79 23.75 -5.74
CA LYS A 97 -6.04 24.03 -6.47
C LYS A 97 -7.18 23.16 -6.01
N GLU A 98 -7.09 22.59 -4.84
CA GLU A 98 -8.14 21.68 -4.35
C GLU A 98 -9.52 22.34 -4.30
N PHE A 99 -9.57 23.66 -4.11
CA PHE A 99 -10.82 24.43 -4.14
C PHE A 99 -11.21 24.86 -5.55
N GLU A 100 -10.29 24.78 -6.50
CA GLU A 100 -10.48 25.19 -7.89
C GLU A 100 -10.55 23.99 -8.83
N GLY A 101 -10.32 22.78 -8.33
CA GLY A 101 -10.35 21.58 -9.13
C GLY A 101 -11.73 21.32 -9.71
N ASN A 102 -11.80 20.64 -10.85
CA ASN A 102 -13.07 20.27 -11.44
C ASN A 102 -13.69 19.07 -10.71
N LEU A 103 -14.98 18.84 -10.96
CA LEU A 103 -15.72 17.76 -10.29
C LEU A 103 -15.14 16.37 -10.59
N ASP A 104 -14.57 16.15 -11.77
CA ASP A 104 -13.99 14.87 -12.14
C ASP A 104 -12.73 14.58 -11.29
N GLU A 105 -11.91 15.60 -11.06
CA GLU A 105 -10.72 15.45 -10.20
C GLU A 105 -11.12 15.14 -8.76
N TRP A 106 -12.14 15.81 -8.26
CA TRP A 106 -12.67 15.58 -6.92
C TRP A 106 -13.22 14.16 -6.78
N ASP A 107 -13.93 13.68 -7.81
CA ASP A 107 -14.50 12.35 -7.82
C ASP A 107 -13.40 11.28 -7.76
N VAL A 108 -12.31 11.47 -8.49
CA VAL A 108 -11.15 10.58 -8.45
C VAL A 108 -10.52 10.56 -7.06
N VAL A 109 -10.36 11.71 -6.43
CA VAL A 109 -9.81 11.81 -5.07
C VAL A 109 -10.72 11.08 -4.07
N ILE A 110 -12.03 11.28 -4.16
CA ILE A 110 -12.99 10.62 -3.30
C ILE A 110 -12.92 9.10 -3.50
N ASP A 111 -12.89 8.62 -4.73
CA ASP A 111 -12.78 7.19 -5.03
C ASP A 111 -11.52 6.60 -4.42
N THR A 112 -10.37 7.28 -4.59
CA THR A 112 -9.11 6.77 -4.09
C THR A 112 -9.05 6.81 -2.57
N ASN A 113 -9.41 7.95 -1.96
CA ASN A 113 -9.18 8.16 -0.53
C ASN A 113 -10.26 7.56 0.37
N ILE A 114 -11.49 7.45 -0.12
CA ILE A 114 -12.60 6.95 0.69
C ILE A 114 -12.98 5.52 0.32
N LYS A 115 -13.34 5.28 -0.93
CA LYS A 115 -13.80 3.96 -1.36
C LYS A 115 -12.68 2.92 -1.25
N ALA A 116 -11.47 3.27 -1.69
CA ALA A 116 -10.34 2.36 -1.62
C ALA A 116 -9.96 2.06 -0.18
N LEU A 117 -9.94 3.07 0.69
CA LEU A 117 -9.67 2.88 2.11
C LEU A 117 -10.65 1.89 2.72
N LEU A 118 -11.94 2.06 2.47
CA LEU A 118 -12.97 1.17 3.00
C LEU A 118 -12.83 -0.25 2.46
N ALA A 119 -12.57 -0.40 1.17
CA ALA A 119 -12.42 -1.70 0.54
C ALA A 119 -11.21 -2.47 1.09
N ILE A 120 -10.06 -1.83 1.13
CA ILE A 120 -8.82 -2.45 1.63
C ILE A 120 -8.94 -2.78 3.11
N THR A 121 -9.46 -1.87 3.91
CA THR A 121 -9.67 -2.10 5.34
C THR A 121 -10.58 -3.31 5.56
N ARG A 122 -11.67 -3.39 4.83
CA ARG A 122 -12.61 -4.51 4.93
C ARG A 122 -11.97 -5.85 4.57
N LEU A 123 -11.04 -5.85 3.62
CA LEU A 123 -10.38 -7.08 3.18
C LEU A 123 -9.27 -7.52 4.12
N VAL A 124 -8.59 -6.59 4.78
CA VAL A 124 -7.40 -6.86 5.58
C VAL A 124 -7.70 -7.00 7.07
N VAL A 125 -8.51 -6.12 7.64
CA VAL A 125 -8.75 -6.06 9.09
C VAL A 125 -9.28 -7.37 9.67
N PRO A 126 -10.23 -8.10 9.05
CA PRO A 126 -10.70 -9.37 9.62
C PRO A 126 -9.57 -10.38 9.87
N GLY A 127 -8.52 -10.37 9.06
CA GLY A 127 -7.39 -11.26 9.24
C GLY A 127 -6.43 -10.83 10.35
N MET A 128 -6.60 -9.63 10.88
CA MET A 128 -5.74 -9.08 11.94
C MET A 128 -6.26 -9.37 13.35
N VAL A 129 -7.47 -9.82 13.45
CA VAL A 129 -8.15 -10.02 14.76
C VAL A 129 -7.99 -11.45 15.28
#